data_bf15c336e246ce21e68318f6ae885b0e
#
_entry.id   bf15c336e246ce21e68318f6ae885b0e
#
_cell.length_a   1.000
_cell.length_b   1.000
_cell.length_c   1.000
_cell.angle_alpha   90.00
_cell.angle_beta   90.00
_cell.angle_gamma   90.00
#
_symmetry.space_group_name_H-M   'P 1'
#
loop_
_entity.id
_entity.type
_entity.pdbx_description
1 polymer ?
#
loop_
_entity_poly.entity_id
_entity_poly.type
_entity_poly.pdbx_seq_one_letter_code
_entity_poly.pdbx_strand_id
1 'polypeptide(L)'
;ELTLRSTRRSDGTSSERASRGALGAEIKWRPRADWVFDATLNPDFSQVELDVPQLAGNTRFALSVPEKRPFFLESTDVLDLPLAAFYSRSITDPGWGLRATWRGVQADATALTLRDDGGGLLLRPGPFATDVLLQDRRSQATLLRGRWHGEQFSAGALLSQRDETAGANNRVAGADVVWRPDEEQQFRARAMASRSHDDAGGPGQSGHHLNAAWWMRVPGWNFTAEATEVSPKF
;
A
#
# COMPACT_ATOMS: atom_id res chain seq x y z
N GLU A 1 -3.49 -23.60 2.06
CA GLU A 1 -4.32 -23.88 0.89
C GLU A 1 -3.42 -24.09 -0.31
N LEU A 2 -3.65 -25.14 -1.09
CA LEU A 2 -2.91 -25.45 -2.31
C LEU A 2 -3.85 -25.23 -3.49
N THR A 3 -3.57 -24.25 -4.33
CA THR A 3 -4.40 -23.93 -5.48
C THR A 3 -3.71 -24.31 -6.78
N LEU A 4 -4.36 -25.11 -7.63
CA LEU A 4 -3.92 -25.46 -8.99
C LEU A 4 -4.59 -24.53 -9.99
N ARG A 5 -3.81 -23.69 -10.67
CA ARG A 5 -4.32 -22.76 -11.69
C ARG A 5 -4.00 -23.24 -13.10
N SER A 6 -5.02 -23.28 -13.97
CA SER A 6 -4.87 -23.38 -15.42
C SER A 6 -5.46 -22.13 -16.06
N THR A 7 -4.62 -21.28 -16.66
CA THR A 7 -5.09 -20.04 -17.33
C THR A 7 -5.09 -20.29 -18.84
N ARG A 8 -6.26 -20.10 -19.47
CA ARG A 8 -6.45 -20.15 -20.92
C ARG A 8 -6.61 -18.73 -21.44
N ARG A 9 -5.62 -18.22 -22.17
CA ARG A 9 -5.71 -16.92 -22.83
C ARG A 9 -6.03 -17.16 -24.31
N SER A 10 -7.13 -16.60 -24.80
CA SER A 10 -7.53 -16.64 -26.20
C SER A 10 -7.57 -15.20 -26.69
N ASP A 11 -6.58 -14.80 -27.50
CA ASP A 11 -6.67 -13.59 -28.31
C ASP A 11 -7.26 -13.98 -29.67
N GLY A 12 -8.29 -13.28 -30.11
CA GLY A 12 -9.18 -13.64 -31.21
C GLY A 12 -8.55 -13.70 -32.63
N THR A 13 -7.24 -13.74 -32.77
CA THR A 13 -6.54 -13.81 -34.07
C THR A 13 -5.44 -14.86 -34.19
N SER A 14 -5.03 -15.52 -33.12
CA SER A 14 -4.13 -16.68 -33.18
C SER A 14 -4.36 -17.62 -32.01
N SER A 15 -4.70 -18.88 -32.29
CA SER A 15 -4.89 -19.92 -31.28
C SER A 15 -3.54 -20.52 -30.84
N GLU A 16 -2.73 -19.77 -30.14
CA GLU A 16 -1.64 -20.35 -29.36
C GLU A 16 -2.20 -20.84 -28.03
N ARG A 17 -2.36 -22.15 -27.91
CA ARG A 17 -2.71 -22.81 -26.66
C ARG A 17 -1.49 -22.86 -25.74
N ALA A 18 -1.15 -21.77 -25.07
CA ALA A 18 -0.21 -21.81 -23.97
C ALA A 18 -0.97 -22.14 -22.67
N SER A 19 -1.09 -23.42 -22.35
CA SER A 19 -1.53 -23.86 -21.02
C SER A 19 -0.33 -23.75 -20.07
N ARG A 20 -0.23 -22.66 -19.31
CA ARG A 20 0.70 -22.54 -18.19
C ARG A 20 -0.03 -22.94 -16.92
N GLY A 21 0.22 -24.12 -16.41
CA GLY A 21 -0.15 -24.49 -15.04
C GLY A 21 0.79 -23.78 -14.07
N ALA A 22 0.28 -22.89 -13.24
CA ALA A 22 1.01 -22.30 -12.13
C ALA A 22 0.48 -22.89 -10.82
N LEU A 23 1.40 -23.38 -9.97
CA LEU A 23 1.07 -23.79 -8.61
C LEU A 23 1.21 -22.57 -7.70
N GLY A 24 0.12 -22.24 -6.98
CA GLY A 24 0.13 -21.21 -5.93
C GLY A 24 0.02 -21.87 -4.55
N ALA A 25 0.64 -21.27 -3.56
CA ALA A 25 0.55 -21.70 -2.17
C ALA A 25 0.41 -20.50 -1.24
N GLU A 26 -0.47 -20.64 -0.24
CA GLU A 26 -0.63 -19.66 0.83
C GLU A 26 -0.50 -20.39 2.17
N ILE A 27 0.30 -19.81 3.06
CA ILE A 27 0.55 -20.34 4.40
C ILE A 27 0.26 -19.22 5.40
N LYS A 28 -0.65 -19.48 6.32
CA LYS A 28 -0.88 -18.63 7.49
C LYS A 28 -0.49 -19.39 8.74
N TRP A 29 0.43 -18.85 9.51
CA TRP A 29 0.93 -19.48 10.73
C TRP A 29 0.79 -18.54 11.93
N ARG A 30 0.17 -19.03 12.99
CA ARG A 30 -0.06 -18.30 14.23
C ARG A 30 0.58 -19.07 15.38
N PRO A 31 1.88 -18.91 15.65
CA PRO A 31 2.56 -19.62 16.73
C PRO A 31 2.05 -19.21 18.11
N ARG A 32 1.56 -17.98 18.23
CA ARG A 32 1.03 -17.38 19.45
C ARG A 32 -0.14 -16.45 19.09
N ALA A 33 -0.94 -16.08 20.09
CA ALA A 33 -2.09 -15.20 19.89
C ALA A 33 -1.71 -13.80 19.39
N ASP A 34 -0.52 -13.34 19.75
CA ASP A 34 0.02 -12.02 19.42
C ASP A 34 0.81 -11.97 18.08
N TRP A 35 1.06 -13.12 17.42
CA TRP A 35 1.81 -13.22 16.19
C TRP A 35 1.04 -13.86 15.04
N VAL A 36 1.10 -13.25 13.88
CA VAL A 36 0.61 -13.81 12.62
C VAL A 36 1.70 -13.71 11.57
N PHE A 37 2.01 -14.82 10.93
CA PHE A 37 2.90 -14.92 9.79
C PHE A 37 2.09 -15.39 8.59
N ASP A 38 2.23 -14.67 7.47
CA ASP A 38 1.63 -15.01 6.19
C ASP A 38 2.73 -15.14 5.13
N ALA A 39 2.65 -16.20 4.35
CA ALA A 39 3.52 -16.40 3.20
C ALA A 39 2.66 -16.78 2.00
N THR A 40 2.95 -16.20 0.85
CA THR A 40 2.29 -16.51 -0.41
C THR A 40 3.32 -16.76 -1.51
N LEU A 41 3.04 -17.71 -2.37
CA LEU A 41 3.82 -18.04 -3.57
C LEU A 41 2.85 -18.16 -4.74
N ASN A 42 3.09 -17.43 -5.83
CA ASN A 42 2.22 -17.37 -7.00
C ASN A 42 0.72 -17.28 -6.62
N PRO A 43 0.30 -16.31 -5.81
CA PRO A 43 -1.08 -16.23 -5.35
C PRO A 43 -2.03 -16.09 -6.53
N ASP A 44 -3.14 -16.85 -6.50
CA ASP A 44 -4.17 -16.74 -7.51
C ASP A 44 -5.16 -15.62 -7.16
N PHE A 45 -5.04 -14.50 -7.83
CA PHE A 45 -6.00 -13.40 -7.72
C PHE A 45 -7.07 -13.41 -8.83
N SER A 46 -7.17 -14.46 -9.63
CA SER A 46 -8.14 -14.54 -10.73
C SER A 46 -9.59 -14.58 -10.27
N GLN A 47 -9.83 -15.01 -9.04
CA GLN A 47 -11.17 -15.01 -8.42
C GLN A 47 -11.54 -13.66 -7.78
N VAL A 48 -10.57 -12.75 -7.63
CA VAL A 48 -10.87 -11.39 -7.23
C VAL A 48 -11.47 -10.71 -8.45
N GLU A 49 -12.76 -10.33 -8.36
CA GLU A 49 -13.45 -9.60 -9.43
C GLU A 49 -12.52 -8.49 -9.93
N LEU A 50 -12.20 -8.52 -11.21
CA LEU A 50 -11.53 -7.43 -11.89
C LEU A 50 -12.45 -6.22 -11.78
N ASP A 51 -12.14 -5.32 -10.87
CA ASP A 51 -12.78 -4.02 -10.88
C ASP A 51 -12.44 -3.40 -12.23
N VAL A 52 -13.46 -3.32 -13.08
CA VAL A 52 -13.34 -2.62 -14.36
C VAL A 52 -12.85 -1.22 -14.02
N PRO A 53 -11.67 -0.79 -14.52
CA PRO A 53 -11.22 0.56 -14.28
C PRO A 53 -12.31 1.49 -14.80
N GLN A 54 -12.91 2.28 -13.92
CA GLN A 54 -13.78 3.35 -14.34
C GLN A 54 -12.89 4.41 -15.00
N LEU A 55 -12.64 4.25 -16.29
CA LEU A 55 -11.90 5.18 -17.14
C LEU A 55 -12.69 6.46 -17.42
N ALA A 56 -13.84 6.64 -16.80
CA ALA A 56 -14.74 7.75 -17.04
C ALA A 56 -14.68 8.75 -15.89
N GLY A 57 -14.06 9.88 -16.12
CA GLY A 57 -14.28 11.07 -15.31
C GLY A 57 -13.03 11.89 -15.09
N ASN A 58 -13.12 13.14 -15.41
CA ASN A 58 -12.19 14.21 -15.08
C ASN A 58 -12.15 14.41 -13.55
N THR A 59 -11.59 13.45 -12.81
CA THR A 59 -11.52 13.48 -11.36
C THR A 59 -10.16 13.96 -10.91
N ARG A 60 -10.12 15.05 -10.16
CA ARG A 60 -8.92 15.60 -9.48
C ARG A 60 -8.38 14.71 -8.38
N PHE A 61 -8.93 13.52 -8.18
CA PHE A 61 -8.59 12.62 -7.08
C PHE A 61 -8.12 11.27 -7.65
N ALA A 62 -7.07 10.73 -7.06
CA ALA A 62 -6.65 9.36 -7.31
C ALA A 62 -7.81 8.41 -7.04
N LEU A 63 -8.14 7.56 -8.01
CA LEU A 63 -9.11 6.48 -7.81
C LEU A 63 -8.52 5.51 -6.79
N SER A 64 -8.99 5.59 -5.55
CA SER A 64 -8.69 4.60 -4.53
C SER A 64 -9.62 3.41 -4.73
N VAL A 65 -9.13 2.36 -5.38
CA VAL A 65 -9.87 1.11 -5.52
C VAL A 65 -9.64 0.28 -4.25
N PRO A 66 -10.71 -0.19 -3.56
CA PRO A 66 -10.57 -1.03 -2.38
C PRO A 66 -9.74 -2.28 -2.65
N GLU A 67 -8.86 -2.64 -1.73
CA GLU A 67 -8.11 -3.89 -1.79
C GLU A 67 -9.05 -5.07 -1.50
N LYS A 68 -9.00 -6.12 -2.32
CA LYS A 68 -9.83 -7.33 -2.17
C LYS A 68 -9.00 -8.59 -2.00
N ARG A 69 -7.69 -8.51 -2.24
CA ARG A 69 -6.79 -9.68 -2.16
C ARG A 69 -6.49 -10.05 -0.71
N PRO A 70 -6.75 -11.30 -0.28
CA PRO A 70 -6.66 -11.71 1.14
C PRO A 70 -5.29 -11.40 1.76
N PHE A 71 -4.20 -11.65 1.04
CA PHE A 71 -2.86 -11.35 1.52
C PHE A 71 -2.66 -9.89 1.91
N PHE A 72 -3.25 -8.94 1.18
CA PHE A 72 -3.12 -7.50 1.47
C PHE A 72 -4.15 -7.00 2.47
N LEU A 73 -5.28 -7.69 2.62
CA LEU A 73 -6.34 -7.32 3.58
C LEU A 73 -5.98 -7.64 5.03
N GLU A 74 -5.13 -8.63 5.25
CA GLU A 74 -4.71 -8.97 6.61
C GLU A 74 -3.92 -7.82 7.22
N SER A 75 -4.25 -7.45 8.47
CA SER A 75 -3.55 -6.40 9.23
C SER A 75 -3.58 -5.00 8.58
N THR A 76 -4.59 -4.71 7.75
CA THR A 76 -4.79 -3.38 7.15
C THR A 76 -4.98 -2.31 8.22
N ASP A 77 -5.57 -2.67 9.37
CA ASP A 77 -5.72 -1.79 10.53
C ASP A 77 -4.37 -1.30 11.10
N VAL A 78 -3.32 -2.14 11.07
CA VAL A 78 -1.96 -1.74 11.45
C VAL A 78 -1.34 -0.86 10.37
N LEU A 79 -1.66 -1.14 9.10
CA LEU A 79 -1.19 -0.38 7.94
C LEU A 79 -1.96 0.91 7.71
N ASP A 80 -3.11 1.10 8.41
CA ASP A 80 -3.94 2.28 8.22
C ASP A 80 -3.14 3.55 8.45
N LEU A 81 -2.85 4.20 7.35
CA LEU A 81 -2.22 5.49 7.27
C LEU A 81 -3.20 6.44 6.62
N PRO A 82 -3.38 7.61 7.19
CA PRO A 82 -4.25 8.60 6.61
C PRO A 82 -3.78 9.14 5.24
N LEU A 83 -2.55 8.83 4.83
CA LEU A 83 -2.03 8.98 3.49
C LEU A 83 -1.57 7.60 3.01
N ALA A 84 -1.98 7.19 1.82
CA ALA A 84 -1.57 5.93 1.21
C ALA A 84 -0.08 5.98 0.77
N ALA A 85 0.84 5.96 1.74
CA ALA A 85 2.28 5.87 1.48
C ALA A 85 2.68 4.52 0.88
N PHE A 86 1.81 3.52 1.03
CA PHE A 86 1.90 2.23 0.37
C PHE A 86 0.54 1.89 -0.24
N TYR A 87 0.53 1.72 -1.56
CA TYR A 87 -0.67 1.34 -2.29
C TYR A 87 -0.50 -0.08 -2.83
N SER A 88 -1.15 -1.05 -2.18
CA SER A 88 -1.05 -2.48 -2.50
C SER A 88 -1.46 -2.79 -3.94
N ARG A 89 -2.39 -2.02 -4.51
CA ARG A 89 -2.83 -2.17 -5.92
C ARG A 89 -1.75 -1.80 -6.94
N SER A 90 -0.67 -1.14 -6.54
CA SER A 90 0.51 -0.96 -7.38
C SER A 90 1.32 -2.25 -7.58
N ILE A 91 1.01 -3.30 -6.80
CA ILE A 91 1.53 -4.66 -6.94
C ILE A 91 0.59 -5.41 -7.87
N THR A 92 1.05 -5.73 -9.07
CA THR A 92 0.18 -6.26 -10.14
C THR A 92 0.23 -7.77 -10.27
N ASP A 93 1.42 -8.37 -10.13
CA ASP A 93 1.64 -9.82 -10.27
C ASP A 93 2.67 -10.30 -9.22
N PRO A 94 2.26 -10.44 -7.94
CA PRO A 94 3.18 -10.87 -6.90
C PRO A 94 3.57 -12.32 -7.10
N GLY A 95 4.87 -12.57 -7.37
CA GLY A 95 5.43 -13.90 -7.46
C GLY A 95 5.55 -14.58 -6.10
N TRP A 96 5.91 -13.81 -5.06
CA TRP A 96 5.91 -14.26 -3.66
C TRP A 96 5.75 -13.07 -2.71
N GLY A 97 5.28 -13.35 -1.51
CA GLY A 97 5.18 -12.36 -0.42
C GLY A 97 5.29 -13.00 0.95
N LEU A 98 5.88 -12.27 1.87
CA LEU A 98 5.98 -12.62 3.29
C LEU A 98 5.47 -11.45 4.12
N ARG A 99 4.72 -11.74 5.16
CA ARG A 99 4.30 -10.77 6.16
C ARG A 99 4.40 -11.35 7.56
N ALA A 100 4.81 -10.50 8.51
CA ALA A 100 4.76 -10.77 9.92
C ALA A 100 4.04 -9.61 10.61
N THR A 101 3.05 -9.93 11.44
CA THR A 101 2.32 -8.95 12.26
C THR A 101 2.38 -9.38 13.71
N TRP A 102 2.76 -8.44 14.56
CA TRP A 102 2.73 -8.58 16.02
C TRP A 102 1.72 -7.60 16.62
N ARG A 103 0.95 -8.07 17.59
CA ARG A 103 -0.07 -7.28 18.29
C ARG A 103 0.11 -7.43 19.79
N GLY A 104 0.68 -6.40 20.42
CA GLY A 104 0.75 -6.30 21.88
C GLY A 104 -0.39 -5.47 22.45
N VAL A 105 -0.38 -5.27 23.75
CA VAL A 105 -1.43 -4.52 24.46
C VAL A 105 -1.37 -3.02 24.15
N GLN A 106 -0.16 -2.46 24.08
CA GLN A 106 0.06 -1.03 23.85
C GLN A 106 0.80 -0.72 22.54
N ALA A 107 1.14 -1.73 21.78
CA ALA A 107 1.83 -1.52 20.52
C ALA A 107 1.50 -2.64 19.53
N ASP A 108 1.56 -2.32 18.25
CA ASP A 108 1.52 -3.28 17.16
C ASP A 108 2.59 -2.95 16.12
N ALA A 109 2.97 -3.96 15.36
CA ALA A 109 3.90 -3.79 14.26
C ALA A 109 3.59 -4.78 13.14
N THR A 110 3.82 -4.37 11.91
CA THR A 110 3.79 -5.25 10.75
C THR A 110 5.00 -5.01 9.84
N ALA A 111 5.52 -6.09 9.30
CA ALA A 111 6.55 -6.10 8.28
C ALA A 111 6.02 -6.89 7.08
N LEU A 112 6.15 -6.34 5.90
CA LEU A 112 5.76 -6.95 4.63
C LEU A 112 6.91 -6.84 3.66
N THR A 113 7.24 -7.94 2.98
CA THR A 113 8.12 -7.92 1.81
C THR A 113 7.54 -8.81 0.73
N LEU A 114 7.65 -8.40 -0.51
CA LEU A 114 7.14 -9.14 -1.64
C LEU A 114 7.92 -8.81 -2.91
N ARG A 115 7.87 -9.74 -3.85
CA ARG A 115 8.34 -9.56 -5.21
C ARG A 115 7.14 -9.47 -6.14
N ASP A 116 7.12 -8.42 -6.95
CA ASP A 116 6.16 -8.20 -8.02
C ASP A 116 6.85 -8.52 -9.36
N ASP A 117 6.34 -9.48 -10.10
CA ASP A 117 6.89 -9.86 -11.39
C ASP A 117 6.41 -8.94 -12.54
N GLY A 118 5.49 -8.02 -12.23
CA GLY A 118 4.97 -7.03 -13.18
C GLY A 118 3.91 -7.63 -14.12
N GLY A 119 3.56 -6.91 -15.17
CA GLY A 119 2.60 -7.40 -16.18
C GLY A 119 1.20 -6.80 -16.07
N GLY A 120 1.01 -5.74 -15.30
CA GLY A 120 -0.25 -5.05 -15.13
C GLY A 120 -0.29 -3.63 -15.62
N LEU A 121 -1.46 -3.00 -15.48
CA LEU A 121 -1.68 -1.59 -15.74
C LEU A 121 -1.66 -0.81 -14.42
N LEU A 122 -0.87 0.25 -14.35
CA LEU A 122 -0.89 1.22 -13.28
C LEU A 122 -1.65 2.46 -13.71
N LEU A 123 -2.61 2.87 -12.90
CA LEU A 123 -3.28 4.16 -13.04
C LEU A 123 -2.50 5.18 -12.22
N ARG A 124 -1.82 6.11 -12.87
CA ARG A 124 -1.08 7.19 -12.24
C ARG A 124 -1.92 8.46 -12.28
N PRO A 125 -2.41 8.96 -11.16
CA PRO A 125 -3.14 10.21 -11.13
C PRO A 125 -2.18 11.37 -11.44
N GLY A 126 -2.58 12.21 -12.36
CA GLY A 126 -1.91 13.46 -12.68
C GLY A 126 -2.80 14.66 -12.37
N PRO A 127 -2.28 15.89 -12.44
CA PRO A 127 -3.02 17.09 -12.11
C PRO A 127 -4.18 17.40 -13.09
N PHE A 128 -4.15 16.84 -14.30
CA PHE A 128 -5.15 17.08 -15.34
C PHE A 128 -5.82 15.81 -15.87
N ALA A 129 -5.15 14.66 -15.75
CA ALA A 129 -5.65 13.39 -16.25
C ALA A 129 -5.01 12.23 -15.47
N THR A 130 -5.61 11.05 -15.58
CA THR A 130 -4.99 9.81 -15.09
C THR A 130 -4.25 9.15 -16.24
N ASP A 131 -2.95 8.97 -16.09
CA ASP A 131 -2.12 8.22 -17.04
C ASP A 131 -2.24 6.73 -16.78
N VAL A 132 -2.25 5.96 -17.87
CA VAL A 132 -2.20 4.49 -17.83
C VAL A 132 -0.78 4.08 -18.20
N LEU A 133 -0.08 3.45 -17.26
CA LEU A 133 1.28 2.95 -17.44
C LEU A 133 1.28 1.42 -17.44
N LEU A 134 2.02 0.84 -18.36
CA LEU A 134 2.33 -0.59 -18.32
C LEU A 134 3.44 -0.82 -17.27
N GLN A 135 3.15 -1.68 -16.30
CA GLN A 135 4.15 -2.14 -15.35
C GLN A 135 4.75 -3.43 -15.87
N ASP A 136 5.78 -3.32 -16.69
CA ASP A 136 6.50 -4.44 -17.31
C ASP A 136 7.75 -4.86 -16.54
N ARG A 137 8.06 -4.18 -15.43
CA ARG A 137 9.29 -4.36 -14.66
C ARG A 137 9.03 -5.13 -13.37
N ARG A 138 9.96 -6.01 -13.05
CA ARG A 138 10.00 -6.67 -11.75
C ARG A 138 10.44 -5.70 -10.68
N SER A 139 9.80 -5.79 -9.52
CA SER A 139 10.19 -4.99 -8.37
C SER A 139 10.11 -5.79 -7.07
N GLN A 140 10.88 -5.37 -6.09
CA GLN A 140 10.75 -5.82 -4.72
C GLN A 140 10.24 -4.67 -3.86
N ALA A 141 9.17 -4.90 -3.12
CA ALA A 141 8.61 -3.95 -2.18
C ALA A 141 8.77 -4.45 -0.75
N THR A 142 9.16 -3.55 0.13
CA THR A 142 9.27 -3.81 1.56
C THR A 142 8.59 -2.68 2.32
N LEU A 143 7.81 -3.03 3.35
CA LEU A 143 7.08 -2.10 4.20
C LEU A 143 7.25 -2.52 5.65
N LEU A 144 7.56 -1.56 6.50
CA LEU A 144 7.60 -1.70 7.95
C LEU A 144 6.72 -0.64 8.57
N ARG A 145 5.85 -1.03 9.47
CA ARG A 145 4.98 -0.14 10.24
C ARG A 145 4.99 -0.55 11.70
N GLY A 146 5.17 0.42 12.59
CA GLY A 146 5.01 0.22 14.02
C GLY A 146 4.13 1.33 14.59
N ARG A 147 3.28 0.98 15.57
CA ARG A 147 2.43 1.93 16.30
C ARG A 147 2.49 1.63 17.78
N TRP A 148 2.45 2.68 18.56
CA TRP A 148 2.23 2.64 19.99
C TRP A 148 0.92 3.35 20.33
N HIS A 149 0.14 2.77 21.24
CA HIS A 149 -1.14 3.31 21.67
C HIS A 149 -1.14 3.51 23.19
N GLY A 150 -1.23 4.75 23.63
CA GLY A 150 -1.57 5.13 24.99
C GLY A 150 -3.05 5.56 25.07
N GLU A 151 -3.49 5.90 26.26
CA GLU A 151 -4.88 6.31 26.49
C GLU A 151 -5.23 7.59 25.72
N GLN A 152 -4.40 8.61 25.83
CA GLN A 152 -4.62 9.93 25.19
C GLN A 152 -3.71 10.16 23.99
N PHE A 153 -2.61 9.41 23.86
CA PHE A 153 -1.60 9.65 22.85
C PHE A 153 -1.25 8.36 22.12
N SER A 154 -1.17 8.43 20.81
CA SER A 154 -0.63 7.35 19.99
C SER A 154 0.38 7.89 19.00
N ALA A 155 1.40 7.10 18.70
CA ALA A 155 2.44 7.45 17.76
C ALA A 155 2.77 6.27 16.86
N GLY A 156 3.17 6.54 15.62
CA GLY A 156 3.55 5.52 14.68
C GLY A 156 4.69 5.95 13.78
N ALA A 157 5.38 4.95 13.21
CA ALA A 157 6.43 5.14 12.23
C ALA A 157 6.26 4.16 11.07
N LEU A 158 6.63 4.60 9.88
CA LEU A 158 6.57 3.83 8.64
C LEU A 158 7.89 3.93 7.90
N LEU A 159 8.32 2.80 7.32
CA LEU A 159 9.37 2.75 6.30
C LEU A 159 8.83 1.93 5.12
N SER A 160 8.95 2.46 3.92
CA SER A 160 8.60 1.78 2.68
C SER A 160 9.73 1.90 1.68
N GLN A 161 10.03 0.81 0.99
CA GLN A 161 11.04 0.75 -0.06
C GLN A 161 10.50 -0.07 -1.22
N ARG A 162 10.74 0.41 -2.43
CA ARG A 162 10.51 -0.33 -3.68
C ARG A 162 11.74 -0.20 -4.56
N ASP A 163 12.30 -1.33 -4.96
CA ASP A 163 13.45 -1.42 -5.85
C ASP A 163 13.01 -2.16 -7.13
N GLU A 164 13.28 -1.57 -8.29
CA GLU A 164 13.03 -2.18 -9.60
C GLU A 164 14.31 -2.81 -10.16
N THR A 165 14.16 -3.87 -10.94
CA THR A 165 15.30 -4.59 -11.56
C THR A 165 16.14 -3.70 -12.48
N ALA A 166 15.58 -2.65 -13.04
CA ALA A 166 16.29 -1.69 -13.90
C ALA A 166 17.08 -0.62 -13.12
N GLY A 167 17.06 -0.65 -11.77
CA GLY A 167 17.81 0.27 -10.91
C GLY A 167 16.99 1.46 -10.38
N ALA A 168 15.78 1.67 -10.86
CA ALA A 168 14.87 2.65 -10.26
C ALA A 168 14.49 2.22 -8.85
N ASN A 169 14.41 3.17 -7.95
CA ASN A 169 14.00 2.90 -6.57
C ASN A 169 13.22 4.07 -5.97
N ASN A 170 12.38 3.73 -4.99
CA ASN A 170 11.65 4.69 -4.16
C ASN A 170 11.75 4.27 -2.69
N ARG A 171 12.01 5.23 -1.81
CA ARG A 171 12.05 5.06 -0.36
C ARG A 171 11.22 6.12 0.29
N VAL A 172 10.39 5.71 1.24
CA VAL A 172 9.55 6.61 2.04
C VAL A 172 9.77 6.30 3.52
N ALA A 173 9.99 7.34 4.30
CA ALA A 173 9.99 7.26 5.76
C ALA A 173 8.94 8.23 6.30
N GLY A 174 8.20 7.84 7.32
CA GLY A 174 7.15 8.67 7.89
C GLY A 174 6.94 8.40 9.37
N ALA A 175 6.35 9.41 10.03
CA ALA A 175 5.87 9.31 11.39
C ALA A 175 4.51 10.00 11.51
N ASP A 176 3.70 9.53 12.43
CA ASP A 176 2.40 10.11 12.74
C ASP A 176 2.12 10.07 14.24
N VAL A 177 1.34 11.03 14.69
CA VAL A 177 0.89 11.11 16.08
C VAL A 177 -0.59 11.49 16.11
N VAL A 178 -1.30 10.96 17.10
CA VAL A 178 -2.66 11.35 17.46
C VAL A 178 -2.69 11.63 18.95
N TRP A 179 -3.17 12.81 19.32
CA TRP A 179 -3.33 13.22 20.70
C TRP A 179 -4.78 13.60 20.96
N ARG A 180 -5.38 12.98 21.98
CA ARG A 180 -6.75 13.24 22.46
C ARG A 180 -6.66 13.68 23.92
N PRO A 181 -6.49 15.00 24.20
CA PRO A 181 -6.39 15.49 25.57
C PRO A 181 -7.67 15.24 26.37
N ASP A 182 -8.81 15.23 25.69
CA ASP A 182 -10.15 14.98 26.22
C ASP A 182 -11.03 14.30 25.15
N GLU A 183 -12.31 14.05 25.48
CA GLU A 183 -13.30 13.44 24.58
C GLU A 183 -13.76 14.37 23.44
N GLU A 184 -13.57 15.67 23.60
CA GLU A 184 -14.05 16.69 22.68
C GLU A 184 -13.00 17.05 21.63
N GLN A 185 -11.72 16.81 21.89
CA GLN A 185 -10.63 17.28 21.06
C GLN A 185 -9.72 16.16 20.56
N GLN A 186 -9.28 16.28 19.31
CA GLN A 186 -8.28 15.42 18.71
C GLN A 186 -7.32 16.23 17.86
N PHE A 187 -6.04 16.07 18.11
CA PHE A 187 -4.95 16.57 17.29
C PHE A 187 -4.31 15.42 16.54
N ARG A 188 -3.98 15.63 15.28
CA ARG A 188 -3.23 14.69 14.46
C ARG A 188 -2.12 15.43 13.74
N ALA A 189 -0.92 14.85 13.73
CA ALA A 189 0.17 15.35 12.91
C ALA A 189 0.86 14.19 12.18
N ARG A 190 1.36 14.46 10.99
CA ARG A 190 2.08 13.52 10.13
C ARG A 190 3.21 14.21 9.40
N ALA A 191 4.32 13.51 9.30
CA ALA A 191 5.44 13.93 8.48
C ALA A 191 5.95 12.73 7.69
N MET A 192 6.14 12.90 6.39
CA MET A 192 6.72 11.89 5.51
C MET A 192 7.79 12.52 4.64
N ALA A 193 8.84 11.76 4.36
CA ALA A 193 9.88 12.11 3.41
C ALA A 193 10.04 10.99 2.39
N SER A 194 10.21 11.33 1.14
CA SER A 194 10.45 10.41 0.05
C SER A 194 11.77 10.70 -0.66
N ARG A 195 12.37 9.65 -1.21
CA ARG A 195 13.52 9.74 -2.11
C ARG A 195 13.36 8.72 -3.22
N SER A 196 13.43 9.21 -4.46
CA SER A 196 13.32 8.38 -5.67
C SER A 196 14.53 8.57 -6.55
N HIS A 197 14.93 7.50 -7.25
CA HIS A 197 15.93 7.51 -8.30
C HIS A 197 15.34 6.80 -9.52
N ASP A 198 15.56 7.38 -10.69
CA ASP A 198 15.18 6.81 -11.96
C ASP A 198 16.29 5.89 -12.49
N ASP A 199 15.95 4.94 -13.34
CA ASP A 199 16.87 4.04 -14.02
C ASP A 199 17.78 4.75 -15.05
N ALA A 200 17.38 5.93 -15.52
CA ALA A 200 18.14 6.74 -16.48
C ALA A 200 19.40 7.43 -15.89
N GLY A 201 19.73 7.20 -14.62
CA GLY A 201 20.89 7.79 -13.96
C GLY A 201 20.76 9.29 -13.69
N GLY A 202 19.54 9.82 -13.75
CA GLY A 202 19.23 11.20 -13.40
C GLY A 202 19.45 11.52 -11.93
N PRO A 203 19.48 12.82 -11.54
CA PRO A 203 19.59 13.20 -10.14
C PRO A 203 18.39 12.68 -9.34
N GLY A 204 18.68 12.07 -8.18
CA GLY A 204 17.64 11.60 -7.28
C GLY A 204 16.68 12.73 -6.89
N GLN A 205 15.39 12.42 -6.81
CA GLN A 205 14.36 13.35 -6.37
C GLN A 205 14.03 13.10 -4.91
N SER A 206 13.82 14.17 -4.15
CA SER A 206 13.39 14.08 -2.75
C SER A 206 12.17 14.95 -2.53
N GLY A 207 11.25 14.46 -1.74
CA GLY A 207 10.02 15.15 -1.42
C GLY A 207 9.62 14.98 0.04
N HIS A 208 8.65 15.77 0.48
CA HIS A 208 8.05 15.65 1.79
C HIS A 208 6.55 15.93 1.74
N HIS A 209 5.85 15.38 2.72
CA HIS A 209 4.45 15.64 3.03
C HIS A 209 4.32 15.91 4.51
N LEU A 210 3.74 17.06 4.85
CA LEU A 210 3.41 17.44 6.22
C LEU A 210 1.91 17.66 6.31
N ASN A 211 1.28 17.17 7.37
CA ASN A 211 -0.13 17.41 7.63
C ASN A 211 -0.32 17.57 9.14
N ALA A 212 -1.11 18.57 9.51
CA ALA A 212 -1.59 18.77 10.87
C ALA A 212 -3.09 19.04 10.84
N ALA A 213 -3.84 18.43 11.74
CA ALA A 213 -5.26 18.61 11.83
C ALA A 213 -5.72 18.64 13.29
N TRP A 214 -6.73 19.46 13.56
CA TRP A 214 -7.40 19.59 14.84
C TRP A 214 -8.90 19.49 14.65
N TRP A 215 -9.53 18.65 15.43
CA TRP A 215 -10.98 18.51 15.52
C TRP A 215 -11.41 18.83 16.93
N MET A 216 -12.47 19.59 17.05
CA MET A 216 -13.16 19.87 18.31
C MET A 216 -14.66 19.65 18.12
N ARG A 217 -15.26 18.90 19.02
CA ARG A 217 -16.69 18.62 19.02
C ARG A 217 -17.28 18.93 20.39
N VAL A 218 -18.06 20.00 20.48
CA VAL A 218 -18.82 20.38 21.67
C VAL A 218 -20.30 20.42 21.33
N PRO A 219 -21.22 20.35 22.30
CA PRO A 219 -22.66 20.45 22.04
C PRO A 219 -23.01 21.67 21.17
N GLY A 220 -23.60 21.40 20.01
CA GLY A 220 -24.01 22.44 19.05
C GLY A 220 -22.91 22.95 18.11
N TRP A 221 -21.63 22.56 18.29
CA TRP A 221 -20.52 23.04 17.46
C TRP A 221 -19.57 21.92 17.08
N ASN A 222 -19.19 21.89 15.79
CA ASN A 222 -18.08 21.08 15.29
C ASN A 222 -17.07 22.02 14.63
N PHE A 223 -15.83 21.94 15.05
CA PHE A 223 -14.74 22.70 14.48
C PHE A 223 -13.69 21.75 13.88
N THR A 224 -13.20 22.06 12.70
CA THR A 224 -12.09 21.34 12.07
C THR A 224 -11.14 22.35 11.46
N ALA A 225 -9.87 22.24 11.79
CA ALA A 225 -8.78 22.96 11.14
C ALA A 225 -7.78 21.94 10.61
N GLU A 226 -7.37 22.10 9.37
CA GLU A 226 -6.38 21.22 8.73
C GLU A 226 -5.44 22.05 7.88
N ALA A 227 -4.14 21.72 7.96
CA ALA A 227 -3.09 22.27 7.13
C ALA A 227 -2.29 21.14 6.51
N THR A 228 -2.05 21.22 5.22
CA THR A 228 -1.28 20.23 4.47
C THR A 228 -0.26 20.93 3.58
N GLU A 229 0.98 20.47 3.65
CA GLU A 229 2.06 20.88 2.75
C GLU A 229 2.59 19.64 2.04
N VAL A 230 2.65 19.70 0.72
CA VAL A 230 3.20 18.63 -0.12
C VAL A 230 4.22 19.24 -1.06
N SER A 231 5.45 18.77 -1.00
CA SER A 231 6.48 19.23 -1.93
C SER A 231 6.21 18.69 -3.34
N PRO A 232 6.59 19.42 -4.41
CA PRO A 232 6.32 19.02 -5.81
C PRO A 232 6.91 17.67 -6.23
N LYS A 233 7.84 17.13 -5.44
CA LYS A 233 8.57 15.89 -5.75
C LYS A 233 8.28 14.75 -4.76
N PHE A 234 7.23 14.88 -3.96
CA PHE A 234 6.77 13.83 -3.05
C PHE A 234 5.93 12.78 -3.77
#